data_34ded9cdd3557eb29c5779391ad27463
#
_entry.id   34ded9cdd3557eb29c5779391ad27463
#
_cell.length_a   1.000
_cell.length_b   1.000
_cell.length_c   1.000
_cell.angle_alpha   90.00
_cell.angle_beta   90.00
_cell.angle_gamma   90.00
#
_symmetry.space_group_name_H-M   'P 1'
#
loop_
_entity.id
_entity.type
_entity.pdbx_description
1 polymer ?
#
loop_
_entity_poly.entity_id
_entity_poly.type
_entity_poly.pdbx_seq_one_letter_code
_entity_poly.pdbx_strand_id
1 'polypeptide(L)'
;EILSLGINTVDSFDIHGGIVDLRRSLDAVAKAHNTVAVISAGWDPGSDSIVRALLQAIVPKGITYTNFGPGMSMGHTVAVKAIEGVKAALSMTIPMGTGVHRRMVYIEVEEGYDFDKVAAAIKADDYFVHDETHVIQVDCVDDLKDMGHGVNLVRKGVSGKTQNQLIEFDMKINNP
;
A
#
# COMPACT_ATOMS: atom_id res chain seq x y z
N GLU A 1 -22.25 -1.70 11.36
CA GLU A 1 -22.62 -0.98 12.61
C GLU A 1 -22.63 0.55 12.44
N ILE A 2 -21.50 1.19 12.04
CA ILE A 2 -21.41 2.69 11.96
C ILE A 2 -22.47 3.26 11.02
N LEU A 3 -22.58 2.69 9.82
CA LEU A 3 -23.61 3.11 8.84
C LEU A 3 -25.03 2.96 9.37
N SER A 4 -25.30 1.93 10.18
CA SER A 4 -26.61 1.71 10.79
C SER A 4 -26.97 2.74 11.86
N LEU A 5 -26.00 3.52 12.32
CA LEU A 5 -26.19 4.66 13.22
C LEU A 5 -26.45 5.97 12.49
N GLY A 6 -26.55 5.96 11.15
CA GLY A 6 -26.72 7.16 10.35
C GLY A 6 -25.43 7.94 10.10
N ILE A 7 -24.25 7.32 10.30
CA ILE A 7 -22.94 7.95 10.17
C ILE A 7 -22.29 7.51 8.87
N ASN A 8 -21.81 8.46 8.06
CA ASN A 8 -21.04 8.20 6.86
C ASN A 8 -19.63 7.70 7.20
N THR A 9 -19.08 6.82 6.36
CA THR A 9 -17.75 6.27 6.57
C THR A 9 -16.84 6.48 5.38
N VAL A 10 -15.54 6.63 5.67
CA VAL A 10 -14.44 6.56 4.69
C VAL A 10 -13.39 5.62 5.25
N ASP A 11 -12.92 4.67 4.46
CA ASP A 11 -11.87 3.74 4.84
C ASP A 11 -10.82 3.58 3.74
N SER A 12 -9.70 3.00 4.11
CA SER A 12 -8.58 2.66 3.21
C SER A 12 -8.41 1.14 3.04
N PHE A 13 -9.50 0.38 3.05
CA PHE A 13 -9.46 -1.07 2.85
C PHE A 13 -8.67 -1.44 1.58
N ASP A 14 -7.64 -2.27 1.73
CA ASP A 14 -6.64 -2.55 0.70
C ASP A 14 -6.57 -4.01 0.24
N ILE A 15 -7.42 -4.88 0.75
CA ILE A 15 -7.48 -6.28 0.30
C ILE A 15 -8.20 -6.33 -1.04
N HIS A 16 -7.44 -6.20 -2.13
CA HIS A 16 -7.96 -6.09 -3.51
C HIS A 16 -9.01 -7.13 -3.86
N GLY A 17 -8.77 -8.40 -3.51
CA GLY A 17 -9.72 -9.49 -3.78
C GLY A 17 -11.06 -9.38 -3.05
N GLY A 18 -11.11 -8.63 -1.94
CA GLY A 18 -12.29 -8.45 -1.10
C GLY A 18 -13.13 -7.20 -1.40
N ILE A 19 -12.61 -6.26 -2.19
CA ILE A 19 -13.23 -4.93 -2.39
C ILE A 19 -14.66 -5.03 -2.94
N VAL A 20 -14.89 -5.90 -3.92
CA VAL A 20 -16.20 -6.05 -4.56
C VAL A 20 -17.26 -6.55 -3.58
N ASP A 21 -16.90 -7.53 -2.76
CA ASP A 21 -17.81 -8.10 -1.78
C ASP A 21 -18.06 -7.16 -0.61
N LEU A 22 -17.02 -6.45 -0.14
CA LEU A 22 -17.16 -5.38 0.84
C LEU A 22 -18.11 -4.30 0.32
N ARG A 23 -17.94 -3.81 -0.92
CA ARG A 23 -18.81 -2.83 -1.54
C ARG A 23 -20.27 -3.29 -1.55
N ARG A 24 -20.52 -4.53 -1.97
CA ARG A 24 -21.89 -5.09 -2.01
C ARG A 24 -22.54 -5.16 -0.63
N SER A 25 -21.79 -5.59 0.37
CA SER A 25 -22.29 -5.69 1.74
C SER A 25 -22.62 -4.32 2.34
N LEU A 26 -21.75 -3.32 2.11
CA LEU A 26 -21.95 -1.97 2.63
C LEU A 26 -23.03 -1.19 1.87
N ASP A 27 -23.19 -1.41 0.56
CA ASP A 27 -24.21 -0.74 -0.28
C ASP A 27 -25.64 -0.98 0.26
N ALA A 28 -25.94 -2.22 0.62
CA ALA A 28 -27.24 -2.56 1.18
C ALA A 28 -27.51 -1.84 2.52
N VAL A 29 -26.52 -1.79 3.39
CA VAL A 29 -26.63 -1.12 4.70
C VAL A 29 -26.72 0.40 4.53
N ALA A 30 -25.88 0.98 3.68
CA ALA A 30 -25.86 2.41 3.42
C ALA A 30 -27.21 2.90 2.85
N LYS A 31 -27.78 2.19 1.90
CA LYS A 31 -29.11 2.48 1.34
C LYS A 31 -30.22 2.38 2.38
N ALA A 32 -30.19 1.35 3.24
CA ALA A 32 -31.19 1.16 4.27
C ALA A 32 -31.21 2.28 5.33
N HIS A 33 -30.05 2.92 5.56
CA HIS A 33 -29.89 3.94 6.60
C HIS A 33 -29.63 5.35 6.05
N ASN A 34 -29.78 5.54 4.70
CA ASN A 34 -29.54 6.83 4.03
C ASN A 34 -28.14 7.42 4.35
N THR A 35 -27.13 6.56 4.33
CA THR A 35 -25.73 6.90 4.58
C THR A 35 -24.86 6.61 3.37
N VAL A 36 -23.61 7.08 3.41
CA VAL A 36 -22.59 6.87 2.38
C VAL A 36 -21.39 6.16 2.97
N ALA A 37 -20.92 5.12 2.27
CA ALA A 37 -19.64 4.50 2.54
C ALA A 37 -18.69 4.74 1.35
N VAL A 38 -17.54 5.38 1.60
CA VAL A 38 -16.43 5.47 0.67
C VAL A 38 -15.39 4.46 1.11
N ILE A 39 -15.16 3.44 0.27
CA ILE A 39 -14.22 2.36 0.59
C ILE A 39 -12.97 2.46 -0.28
N SER A 40 -11.87 1.89 0.20
CA SER A 40 -10.61 1.83 -0.53
C SER A 40 -10.11 3.21 -0.99
N ALA A 41 -10.27 4.22 -0.12
CA ALA A 41 -9.87 5.60 -0.35
C ALA A 41 -8.42 5.87 0.09
N GLY A 42 -7.55 4.88 -0.10
CA GLY A 42 -6.12 4.99 0.17
C GLY A 42 -5.32 5.44 -1.05
N TRP A 43 -4.18 4.85 -1.22
CA TRP A 43 -3.29 5.09 -2.35
C TRP A 43 -3.46 4.02 -3.45
N ASP A 44 -3.22 2.75 -3.12
CA ASP A 44 -3.47 1.59 -3.99
C ASP A 44 -4.14 0.45 -3.19
N PRO A 45 -5.45 0.34 -3.27
CA PRO A 45 -6.41 1.09 -4.10
C PRO A 45 -6.74 2.49 -3.56
N GLY A 46 -7.00 3.41 -4.50
CA GLY A 46 -7.37 4.79 -4.17
C GLY A 46 -6.94 5.77 -5.25
N SER A 47 -6.04 6.70 -4.91
CA SER A 47 -5.63 7.79 -5.79
C SER A 47 -4.99 7.31 -7.09
N ASP A 48 -4.13 6.30 -7.07
CA ASP A 48 -3.53 5.75 -8.28
C ASP A 48 -4.54 4.99 -9.15
N SER A 49 -5.56 4.37 -8.55
CA SER A 49 -6.68 3.75 -9.28
C SER A 49 -7.47 4.78 -10.08
N ILE A 50 -7.68 5.99 -9.51
CA ILE A 50 -8.32 7.11 -10.19
C ILE A 50 -7.47 7.57 -11.37
N VAL A 51 -6.15 7.71 -11.18
CA VAL A 51 -5.22 8.08 -12.24
C VAL A 51 -5.23 7.03 -13.36
N ARG A 52 -5.21 5.74 -13.05
CA ARG A 52 -5.33 4.67 -14.05
C ARG A 52 -6.63 4.80 -14.87
N ALA A 53 -7.76 5.06 -14.21
CA ALA A 53 -9.03 5.26 -14.90
C ALA A 53 -9.01 6.49 -15.82
N LEU A 54 -8.40 7.60 -15.37
CA LEU A 54 -8.22 8.80 -16.17
C LEU A 54 -7.34 8.53 -17.39
N LEU A 55 -6.22 7.82 -17.22
CA LEU A 55 -5.34 7.45 -18.33
C LEU A 55 -6.05 6.55 -19.36
N GLN A 56 -6.94 5.66 -18.91
CA GLN A 56 -7.77 4.85 -19.81
C GLN A 56 -8.79 5.70 -20.58
N ALA A 57 -9.36 6.72 -19.95
CA ALA A 57 -10.31 7.63 -20.62
C ALA A 57 -9.61 8.47 -21.70
N ILE A 58 -8.39 8.94 -21.44
CA ILE A 58 -7.59 9.74 -22.38
C ILE A 58 -7.09 8.90 -23.55
N VAL A 59 -6.58 7.69 -23.27
CA VAL A 59 -6.05 6.75 -24.28
C VAL A 59 -6.80 5.43 -24.16
N PRO A 60 -8.00 5.29 -24.74
CA PRO A 60 -8.88 4.15 -24.49
C PRO A 60 -8.33 2.82 -25.01
N LYS A 61 -7.52 2.85 -26.07
CA LYS A 61 -6.89 1.65 -26.64
C LYS A 61 -5.42 1.61 -26.26
N GLY A 62 -5.06 0.79 -25.31
CA GLY A 62 -3.68 0.68 -24.87
C GLY A 62 -3.53 -0.11 -23.58
N ILE A 63 -2.31 -0.12 -23.05
CA ILE A 63 -1.93 -0.80 -21.81
C ILE A 63 -1.39 0.22 -20.81
N THR A 64 -1.68 0.01 -19.55
CA THR A 64 -1.09 0.78 -18.45
C THR A 64 -0.11 -0.11 -17.69
N TYR A 65 1.10 0.39 -17.54
CA TYR A 65 2.11 -0.18 -16.66
C TYR A 65 2.11 0.62 -15.36
N THR A 66 2.13 -0.08 -14.24
CA THR A 66 2.28 0.52 -12.90
C THR A 66 3.61 0.04 -12.33
N ASN A 67 4.52 0.98 -12.10
CA ASN A 67 5.84 0.71 -11.58
C ASN A 67 5.94 1.34 -10.20
N PHE A 68 5.84 0.52 -9.15
CA PHE A 68 6.09 0.98 -7.79
C PHE A 68 7.58 1.07 -7.54
N GLY A 69 8.03 2.22 -7.02
CA GLY A 69 9.38 2.39 -6.53
C GLY A 69 9.57 1.78 -5.13
N PRO A 70 10.83 1.73 -4.65
CA PRO A 70 11.09 1.42 -3.26
C PRO A 70 10.41 2.43 -2.33
N GLY A 71 9.87 1.96 -1.21
CA GLY A 71 9.27 2.89 -0.27
C GLY A 71 8.71 2.24 0.99
N MET A 72 8.32 3.08 1.94
CA MET A 72 7.76 2.64 3.20
C MET A 72 6.40 1.97 2.99
N SER A 73 6.19 0.85 3.67
CA SER A 73 4.90 0.15 3.73
C SER A 73 4.28 0.32 5.12
N MET A 74 3.15 1.01 5.19
CA MET A 74 2.44 1.25 6.46
C MET A 74 1.97 -0.05 7.11
N GLY A 75 1.29 -0.93 6.38
CA GLY A 75 0.77 -2.19 6.91
C GLY A 75 1.88 -3.06 7.49
N HIS A 76 2.97 -3.26 6.76
CA HIS A 76 4.13 -4.01 7.24
C HIS A 76 4.83 -3.33 8.43
N THR A 77 4.92 -2.00 8.42
CA THR A 77 5.49 -1.24 9.54
C THR A 77 4.67 -1.42 10.82
N VAL A 78 3.34 -1.40 10.71
CA VAL A 78 2.44 -1.64 11.85
C VAL A 78 2.57 -3.08 12.35
N ALA A 79 2.64 -4.06 11.45
CA ALA A 79 2.84 -5.46 11.82
C ALA A 79 4.16 -5.67 12.61
N VAL A 80 5.26 -5.07 12.15
CA VAL A 80 6.55 -5.15 12.86
C VAL A 80 6.46 -4.52 14.25
N LYS A 81 5.81 -3.37 14.38
CA LYS A 81 5.64 -2.68 15.67
C LYS A 81 4.83 -3.48 16.70
N ALA A 82 4.03 -4.44 16.26
CA ALA A 82 3.25 -5.31 17.13
C ALA A 82 4.07 -6.50 17.67
N ILE A 83 5.27 -6.72 17.18
CA ILE A 83 6.15 -7.82 17.62
C ILE A 83 6.85 -7.42 18.90
N GLU A 84 6.82 -8.34 19.87
CA GLU A 84 7.43 -8.15 21.18
C GLU A 84 8.95 -7.88 21.07
N GLY A 85 9.43 -6.86 21.78
CA GLY A 85 10.83 -6.41 21.75
C GLY A 85 11.14 -5.37 20.66
N VAL A 86 10.16 -4.98 19.85
CA VAL A 86 10.31 -3.89 18.87
C VAL A 86 9.89 -2.56 19.49
N LYS A 87 10.84 -1.67 19.72
CA LYS A 87 10.61 -0.32 20.25
C LYS A 87 10.08 0.63 19.15
N ALA A 88 10.69 0.59 17.97
CA ALA A 88 10.29 1.36 16.79
C ALA A 88 10.63 0.58 15.53
N ALA A 89 9.89 0.81 14.44
CA ALA A 89 10.11 0.11 13.19
C ALA A 89 9.73 0.95 11.97
N LEU A 90 10.40 0.64 10.87
CA LEU A 90 10.09 1.06 9.51
C LEU A 90 10.29 -0.13 8.58
N SER A 91 9.26 -0.52 7.84
CA SER A 91 9.38 -1.54 6.80
C SER A 91 9.32 -0.91 5.42
N MET A 92 10.35 -1.15 4.62
CA MET A 92 10.40 -0.76 3.22
C MET A 92 10.08 -1.94 2.32
N THR A 93 9.26 -1.67 1.31
CA THR A 93 9.02 -2.58 0.19
C THR A 93 9.90 -2.19 -0.98
N ILE A 94 10.66 -3.14 -1.50
CA ILE A 94 11.47 -2.98 -2.71
C ILE A 94 10.92 -3.92 -3.77
N PRO A 95 10.21 -3.41 -4.78
CA PRO A 95 9.75 -4.23 -5.89
C PRO A 95 10.92 -4.82 -6.67
N MET A 96 10.90 -6.14 -6.85
CA MET A 96 11.93 -6.87 -7.59
C MET A 96 11.49 -7.26 -9.00
N GLY A 97 10.28 -6.82 -9.41
CA GLY A 97 9.63 -7.19 -10.65
C GLY A 97 8.76 -8.45 -10.51
N THR A 98 7.85 -8.65 -11.47
CA THR A 98 6.97 -9.84 -11.55
C THR A 98 6.14 -10.14 -10.29
N GLY A 99 5.82 -9.12 -9.49
CA GLY A 99 5.06 -9.27 -8.25
C GLY A 99 5.87 -9.79 -7.06
N VAL A 100 7.20 -9.93 -7.21
CA VAL A 100 8.09 -10.30 -6.11
C VAL A 100 8.58 -9.04 -5.39
N HIS A 101 8.62 -9.11 -4.07
CA HIS A 101 9.08 -8.01 -3.23
C HIS A 101 10.23 -8.47 -2.32
N ARG A 102 11.11 -7.52 -2.01
CA ARG A 102 12.07 -7.63 -0.93
C ARG A 102 11.64 -6.67 0.17
N ARG A 103 11.71 -7.11 1.42
CA ARG A 103 11.41 -6.30 2.59
C ARG A 103 12.71 -5.91 3.28
N MET A 104 12.91 -4.62 3.45
CA MET A 104 13.98 -4.07 4.28
C MET A 104 13.33 -3.51 5.54
N VAL A 105 13.55 -4.17 6.67
CA VAL A 105 12.90 -3.84 7.94
C VAL A 105 13.94 -3.26 8.87
N TYR A 106 13.79 -2.01 9.23
CA TYR A 106 14.65 -1.29 10.17
C TYR A 106 13.96 -1.21 11.52
N ILE A 107 14.63 -1.63 12.57
CA ILE A 107 14.06 -1.66 13.92
C ILE A 107 14.98 -1.06 14.96
N GLU A 108 14.39 -0.39 15.95
CA GLU A 108 14.98 -0.20 17.26
C GLU A 108 14.48 -1.35 18.16
N VAL A 109 15.41 -2.00 18.86
CA VAL A 109 15.09 -3.09 19.80
C VAL A 109 14.94 -2.52 21.19
N GLU A 110 13.93 -2.99 21.94
CA GLU A 110 13.74 -2.62 23.34
C GLU A 110 14.89 -3.13 24.22
N GLU A 111 15.17 -2.42 25.30
CA GLU A 111 16.19 -2.81 26.25
C GLU A 111 15.88 -4.19 26.87
N GLY A 112 16.88 -5.07 26.87
CA GLY A 112 16.76 -6.43 27.40
C GLY A 112 16.31 -7.48 26.38
N TYR A 113 15.97 -7.09 25.15
CA TYR A 113 15.63 -8.03 24.08
C TYR A 113 16.84 -8.33 23.20
N ASP A 114 16.85 -9.56 22.69
CA ASP A 114 17.88 -10.04 21.78
C ASP A 114 17.45 -9.79 20.32
N PHE A 115 18.29 -9.07 19.56
CA PHE A 115 18.02 -8.73 18.17
C PHE A 115 17.73 -9.96 17.30
N ASP A 116 18.51 -11.03 17.43
CA ASP A 116 18.36 -12.20 16.57
C ASP A 116 17.01 -12.89 16.80
N LYS A 117 16.52 -12.90 18.03
CA LYS A 117 15.19 -13.45 18.35
C LYS A 117 14.07 -12.57 17.80
N VAL A 118 14.17 -11.25 17.94
CA VAL A 118 13.21 -10.31 17.37
C VAL A 118 13.20 -10.40 15.84
N ALA A 119 14.37 -10.43 15.22
CA ALA A 119 14.49 -10.58 13.77
C ALA A 119 13.91 -11.91 13.26
N ALA A 120 14.09 -13.00 14.01
CA ALA A 120 13.50 -14.29 13.67
C ALA A 120 11.96 -14.25 13.78
N ALA A 121 11.42 -13.60 14.80
CA ALA A 121 9.98 -13.42 14.96
C ALA A 121 9.37 -12.59 13.81
N ILE A 122 10.02 -11.49 13.40
CA ILE A 122 9.60 -10.69 12.25
C ILE A 122 9.54 -11.54 10.98
N LYS A 123 10.58 -12.32 10.68
CA LYS A 123 10.63 -13.16 9.48
C LYS A 123 9.62 -14.29 9.46
N ALA A 124 9.12 -14.71 10.64
CA ALA A 124 8.12 -15.76 10.78
C ALA A 124 6.68 -15.24 10.74
N ASP A 125 6.48 -13.92 10.81
CA ASP A 125 5.16 -13.30 10.75
C ASP A 125 4.54 -13.44 9.35
N ASP A 126 3.21 -13.57 9.29
CA ASP A 126 2.44 -13.80 8.05
C ASP A 126 2.66 -12.71 6.99
N TYR A 127 2.98 -11.47 7.41
CA TYR A 127 3.30 -10.36 6.51
C TYR A 127 4.65 -10.51 5.81
N PHE A 128 5.56 -11.35 6.33
CA PHE A 128 6.95 -11.42 5.87
C PHE A 128 7.39 -12.79 5.40
N VAL A 129 6.72 -13.86 5.85
CA VAL A 129 7.14 -15.26 5.63
C VAL A 129 7.28 -15.66 4.15
N HIS A 130 6.58 -14.96 3.25
CA HIS A 130 6.59 -15.24 1.82
C HIS A 130 7.53 -14.33 1.00
N ASP A 131 8.12 -13.33 1.65
CA ASP A 131 9.00 -12.35 1.00
C ASP A 131 10.46 -12.52 1.48
N GLU A 132 11.41 -12.15 0.62
CA GLU A 132 12.81 -12.00 1.02
C GLU A 132 12.91 -10.85 2.02
N THR A 133 13.11 -11.17 3.31
CA THR A 133 13.07 -10.19 4.41
C THR A 133 14.44 -10.03 5.08
N HIS A 134 14.94 -8.81 5.07
CA HIS A 134 16.14 -8.39 5.76
C HIS A 134 15.77 -7.49 6.94
N VAL A 135 16.18 -7.88 8.14
CA VAL A 135 15.97 -7.09 9.36
C VAL A 135 17.29 -6.45 9.76
N ILE A 136 17.27 -5.16 10.02
CA ILE A 136 18.44 -4.33 10.32
C ILE A 136 18.15 -3.54 11.60
N GLN A 137 19.02 -3.68 12.60
CA GLN A 137 18.95 -2.86 13.79
C GLN A 137 19.53 -1.47 13.51
N VAL A 138 18.84 -0.44 13.97
CA VAL A 138 19.26 0.96 13.88
C VAL A 138 19.13 1.65 15.23
N ASP A 139 19.88 2.72 15.43
CA ASP A 139 19.82 3.52 16.65
C ASP A 139 18.58 4.41 16.71
N CYS A 140 18.11 4.89 15.55
CA CYS A 140 16.96 5.78 15.44
C CYS A 140 16.21 5.51 14.12
N VAL A 141 14.98 5.03 14.21
CA VAL A 141 14.11 4.82 13.03
C VAL A 141 13.62 6.15 12.45
N ASP A 142 13.52 7.19 13.28
CA ASP A 142 13.05 8.51 12.86
C ASP A 142 13.95 9.15 11.79
N ASP A 143 15.24 8.81 11.78
CA ASP A 143 16.20 9.28 10.76
C ASP A 143 15.89 8.74 9.36
N LEU A 144 15.04 7.71 9.26
CA LEU A 144 14.66 7.06 8.01
C LEU A 144 13.26 7.44 7.51
N LYS A 145 12.51 8.27 8.24
CA LYS A 145 11.10 8.58 7.94
C LYS A 145 10.87 9.35 6.64
N ASP A 146 11.88 9.99 6.08
CA ASP A 146 11.77 10.74 4.81
C ASP A 146 11.84 9.85 3.57
N MET A 147 11.86 8.54 3.74
CA MET A 147 11.80 7.59 2.63
C MET A 147 10.37 7.51 2.09
N GLY A 148 10.04 8.36 1.11
CA GLY A 148 8.75 8.33 0.45
C GLY A 148 8.56 7.09 -0.41
N HIS A 149 7.33 6.79 -0.76
CA HIS A 149 6.96 5.76 -1.72
C HIS A 149 6.52 6.40 -3.02
N GLY A 150 7.03 5.91 -4.15
CA GLY A 150 6.71 6.43 -5.47
C GLY A 150 6.00 5.41 -6.35
N VAL A 151 5.18 5.92 -7.27
CA VAL A 151 4.61 5.15 -8.36
C VAL A 151 4.77 5.91 -9.67
N ASN A 152 5.23 5.21 -10.70
CA ASN A 152 5.23 5.66 -12.08
C ASN A 152 4.16 4.89 -12.85
N LEU A 153 3.22 5.60 -13.44
CA LEU A 153 2.15 5.05 -14.28
C LEU A 153 2.43 5.42 -15.73
N VAL A 154 2.61 4.43 -16.57
CA VAL A 154 2.87 4.61 -18.00
C VAL A 154 1.69 4.07 -18.80
N ARG A 155 0.97 4.93 -19.50
CA ARG A 155 -0.07 4.54 -20.44
C ARG A 155 0.46 4.63 -21.86
N LYS A 156 0.57 3.49 -22.53
CA LYS A 156 0.99 3.38 -23.92
C LYS A 156 -0.17 2.87 -24.78
N GLY A 157 -0.47 3.59 -25.87
CA GLY A 157 -1.54 3.15 -26.75
C GLY A 157 -1.82 4.12 -27.89
N VAL A 158 -3.08 4.14 -28.30
CA VAL A 158 -3.56 4.98 -29.38
C VAL A 158 -4.85 5.69 -29.01
N SER A 159 -5.05 6.89 -29.55
CA SER A 159 -6.30 7.65 -29.45
C SER A 159 -6.68 8.18 -30.84
N GLY A 160 -7.93 7.94 -31.26
CA GLY A 160 -8.40 8.33 -32.57
C GLY A 160 -7.57 7.71 -33.71
N LYS A 161 -7.01 8.54 -34.56
CA LYS A 161 -6.08 8.15 -35.65
C LYS A 161 -4.60 8.26 -35.25
N THR A 162 -4.32 8.76 -34.07
CA THR A 162 -2.97 8.95 -33.56
C THR A 162 -2.39 7.62 -33.12
N GLN A 163 -1.13 7.38 -33.45
CA GLN A 163 -0.39 6.20 -33.03
C GLN A 163 0.72 6.60 -32.05
N ASN A 164 1.17 5.64 -31.24
CA ASN A 164 2.28 5.81 -30.30
C ASN A 164 2.07 6.92 -29.26
N GLN A 165 0.86 7.04 -28.74
CA GLN A 165 0.64 7.88 -27.58
C GLN A 165 1.26 7.28 -26.34
N LEU A 166 2.01 8.11 -25.62
CA LEU A 166 2.63 7.78 -24.35
C LEU A 166 2.24 8.88 -23.36
N ILE A 167 1.68 8.47 -22.22
CA ILE A 167 1.43 9.36 -21.08
C ILE A 167 2.12 8.77 -19.89
N GLU A 168 2.90 9.58 -19.22
CA GLU A 168 3.59 9.22 -17.97
C GLU A 168 3.05 10.08 -16.85
N PHE A 169 2.85 9.46 -15.70
CA PHE A 169 2.44 10.12 -14.48
C PHE A 169 3.29 9.58 -13.33
N ASP A 170 3.95 10.48 -12.63
CA ASP A 170 4.75 10.16 -11.47
C ASP A 170 4.12 10.76 -10.22
N MET A 171 4.01 9.97 -9.18
CA MET A 171 3.56 10.40 -7.87
C MET A 171 4.51 9.88 -6.81
N LYS A 172 4.88 10.74 -5.88
CA LYS A 172 5.66 10.38 -4.71
C LYS A 172 4.93 10.85 -3.46
N ILE A 173 4.76 9.96 -2.52
CA ILE A 173 4.15 10.23 -1.22
C ILE A 173 5.23 10.05 -0.17
N ASN A 174 5.49 11.10 0.59
CA ASN A 174 6.34 11.02 1.77
C ASN A 174 5.46 10.69 2.96
N ASN A 175 5.87 9.69 3.70
CA ASN A 175 5.19 9.26 4.92
C ASN A 175 3.68 8.98 4.69
N PRO A 176 3.35 7.98 3.82
CA PRO A 176 1.98 7.61 3.52
C PRO A 176 1.23 7.05 4.74
#